data_ce0ee1be13a8f51b8469ae6c97840166
#
_entry.id   ce0ee1be13a8f51b8469ae6c97840166
#
_cell.length_a   1.000
_cell.length_b   1.000
_cell.length_c   1.000
_cell.angle_alpha   90.00
_cell.angle_beta   90.00
_cell.angle_gamma   90.00
#
_symmetry.space_group_name_H-M   'P 1'
#
loop_
_entity.id
_entity.type
_entity.pdbx_description
1 polymer ?
#
loop_
_entity_poly.entity_id
_entity_poly.type
_entity_poly.pdbx_seq_one_letter_code
_entity_poly.pdbx_strand_id
1 'polypeptide(L)'
;LPKIRTSDGFIDLSGLETAFAREFAKRYTEDDMLVAYLFMRITESMADMTRAAAEKTGLNDVIYAGGVSSSCTIRMLLPAMTYGISICFGEPSLASDNAVGTAMLGGRNIWK
;
A
#
# COMPACT_ATOMS: atom_id res chain seq x y z
N LEU A 1 -7.26 -0.44 -16.11
CA LEU A 1 -7.05 -1.53 -15.14
C LEU A 1 -8.23 -1.66 -14.18
N PRO A 2 -8.65 -2.88 -13.83
CA PRO A 2 -9.75 -3.06 -12.90
C PRO A 2 -9.37 -2.61 -11.48
N LYS A 3 -10.39 -2.24 -10.71
CA LYS A 3 -10.20 -1.90 -9.31
C LYS A 3 -9.81 -3.16 -8.52
N ILE A 4 -8.88 -3.02 -7.60
CA ILE A 4 -8.46 -4.11 -6.73
C ILE A 4 -9.56 -4.38 -5.70
N ARG A 5 -9.90 -5.65 -5.51
CA ARG A 5 -10.90 -6.04 -4.50
C ARG A 5 -10.30 -5.99 -3.11
N THR A 6 -11.05 -5.40 -2.21
CA THR A 6 -10.72 -5.40 -0.78
C THR A 6 -11.88 -6.00 0.00
N SER A 7 -11.59 -6.81 0.99
CA SER A 7 -12.59 -7.43 1.84
C SER A 7 -12.01 -7.67 3.22
N ASP A 8 -12.70 -7.19 4.25
CA ASP A 8 -12.32 -7.35 5.67
C ASP A 8 -10.89 -6.92 5.99
N GLY A 9 -10.38 -5.89 5.32
CA GLY A 9 -9.02 -5.40 5.49
C GLY A 9 -7.97 -6.17 4.71
N PHE A 10 -8.36 -7.07 3.81
CA PHE A 10 -7.46 -7.80 2.93
C PHE A 10 -7.55 -7.29 1.49
N ILE A 11 -6.43 -7.36 0.78
CA ILE A 11 -6.31 -6.97 -0.62
C ILE A 11 -6.21 -8.23 -1.47
N ASP A 12 -7.03 -8.32 -2.52
CA ASP A 12 -6.94 -9.39 -3.51
C ASP A 12 -6.28 -8.85 -4.78
N LEU A 13 -5.02 -9.22 -5.00
CA LEU A 13 -4.23 -8.80 -6.16
C LEU A 13 -4.29 -9.79 -7.32
N SER A 14 -4.99 -10.90 -7.20
CA SER A 14 -4.94 -12.00 -8.17
C SER A 14 -5.35 -11.61 -9.59
N GLY A 15 -6.29 -10.69 -9.73
CA GLY A 15 -6.74 -10.22 -11.04
C GLY A 15 -5.91 -9.08 -11.63
N LEU A 16 -5.17 -8.33 -10.81
CA LEU A 16 -4.47 -7.15 -11.24
C LEU A 16 -3.25 -7.48 -12.11
N GLU A 17 -2.46 -8.47 -11.71
CA GLU A 17 -1.29 -8.90 -12.47
C GLU A 17 -1.66 -9.34 -13.87
N THR A 18 -2.69 -10.18 -13.99
CA THR A 18 -3.19 -10.67 -15.28
C THR A 18 -3.72 -9.52 -16.14
N ALA A 19 -4.49 -8.61 -15.55
CA ALA A 19 -5.02 -7.45 -16.26
C ALA A 19 -3.90 -6.52 -16.74
N PHE A 20 -2.90 -6.26 -15.89
CA PHE A 20 -1.75 -5.44 -16.25
C PHE A 20 -0.96 -6.06 -17.41
N ALA A 21 -0.64 -7.37 -17.32
CA ALA A 21 0.08 -8.07 -18.37
C ALA A 21 -0.68 -8.03 -19.71
N ARG A 22 -1.99 -8.17 -19.65
CA ARG A 22 -2.84 -8.11 -20.84
C ARG A 22 -2.81 -6.72 -21.49
N GLU A 23 -2.96 -5.65 -20.71
CA GLU A 23 -2.90 -4.28 -21.22
C GLU A 23 -1.50 -3.93 -21.74
N PHE A 24 -0.45 -4.39 -21.07
CA PHE A 24 0.93 -4.20 -21.52
C PHE A 24 1.17 -4.90 -22.86
N ALA A 25 0.64 -6.10 -23.06
CA ALA A 25 0.77 -6.85 -24.30
C ALA A 25 0.05 -6.21 -25.47
N LYS A 26 -1.09 -5.55 -25.23
CA LYS A 26 -1.87 -4.86 -26.28
C LYS A 26 -1.19 -3.60 -26.80
N ARG A 27 -0.40 -2.94 -25.98
CA ARG A 27 0.33 -1.70 -26.31
C ARG A 27 -0.54 -0.56 -26.82
N TYR A 28 -1.79 -0.51 -26.37
CA TYR A 28 -2.70 0.62 -26.67
C TYR A 28 -2.49 1.79 -25.74
N THR A 29 -1.93 1.56 -24.57
CA THR A 29 -1.66 2.59 -23.56
C THR A 29 -0.14 2.75 -23.46
N GLU A 30 0.33 3.99 -23.35
CA GLU A 30 1.74 4.25 -23.09
C GLU A 30 2.17 3.64 -21.78
N ASP A 31 3.41 3.14 -21.72
CA ASP A 31 3.93 2.44 -20.54
C ASP A 31 3.86 3.30 -19.27
N ASP A 32 4.20 4.61 -19.38
CA ASP A 32 4.15 5.53 -18.25
C ASP A 32 2.73 5.70 -17.71
N MET A 33 1.74 5.78 -18.58
CA MET A 33 0.34 5.88 -18.20
C MET A 33 -0.15 4.59 -17.56
N LEU A 34 0.28 3.45 -18.10
CA LEU A 34 -0.10 2.14 -17.55
C LEU A 34 0.45 1.95 -16.14
N VAL A 35 1.71 2.34 -15.90
CA VAL A 35 2.33 2.33 -14.58
C VAL A 35 1.60 3.28 -13.62
N ALA A 36 1.24 4.47 -14.09
CA ALA A 36 0.47 5.42 -13.29
C ALA A 36 -0.88 4.83 -12.86
N TYR A 37 -1.59 4.16 -13.76
CA TYR A 37 -2.84 3.48 -13.44
C TYR A 37 -2.64 2.36 -12.44
N LEU A 38 -1.55 1.61 -12.55
CA LEU A 38 -1.21 0.56 -11.59
C LEU A 38 -1.05 1.13 -10.18
N PHE A 39 -0.23 2.19 -10.04
CA PHE A 39 -0.04 2.85 -8.75
C PHE A 39 -1.34 3.44 -8.20
N MET A 40 -2.18 3.98 -9.06
CA MET A 40 -3.48 4.49 -8.66
C MET A 40 -4.35 3.37 -8.07
N ARG A 41 -4.42 2.21 -8.72
CA ARG A 41 -5.18 1.06 -8.22
C ARG A 41 -4.64 0.53 -6.90
N ILE A 42 -3.33 0.44 -6.77
CA ILE A 42 -2.69 0.04 -5.52
C ILE A 42 -3.03 1.03 -4.39
N THR A 43 -2.90 2.32 -4.66
CA THR A 43 -3.19 3.36 -3.66
C THR A 43 -4.66 3.35 -3.24
N GLU A 44 -5.58 3.20 -4.18
CA GLU A 44 -7.02 3.07 -3.87
C GLU A 44 -7.29 1.88 -2.94
N SER A 45 -6.67 0.74 -3.21
CA SER A 45 -6.85 -0.44 -2.36
C SER A 45 -6.27 -0.24 -0.96
N MET A 46 -5.12 0.42 -0.85
CA MET A 46 -4.54 0.79 0.44
C MET A 46 -5.45 1.75 1.20
N ALA A 47 -6.03 2.72 0.52
CA ALA A 47 -6.98 3.65 1.12
C ALA A 47 -8.23 2.93 1.63
N ASP A 48 -8.80 2.03 0.84
CA ASP A 48 -9.98 1.24 1.23
C ASP A 48 -9.68 0.38 2.46
N MET A 49 -8.54 -0.28 2.47
CA MET A 49 -8.08 -1.10 3.59
C MET A 49 -7.86 -0.26 4.86
N THR A 50 -7.26 0.92 4.70
CA THR A 50 -7.01 1.86 5.80
C THR A 50 -8.32 2.34 6.42
N ARG A 51 -9.29 2.74 5.59
CA ARG A 51 -10.60 3.17 6.08
C ARG A 51 -11.33 2.03 6.79
N ALA A 52 -11.28 0.83 6.25
CA ALA A 52 -11.89 -0.35 6.87
C ALA A 52 -11.26 -0.65 8.23
N ALA A 53 -9.94 -0.58 8.34
CA ALA A 53 -9.22 -0.80 9.58
C ALA A 53 -9.54 0.27 10.63
N ALA A 54 -9.60 1.55 10.22
CA ALA A 54 -9.97 2.66 11.11
C ALA A 54 -11.38 2.51 11.64
N GLU A 55 -12.32 2.13 10.78
CA GLU A 55 -13.72 1.90 11.16
C GLU A 55 -13.84 0.73 12.14
N LYS A 56 -13.14 -0.37 11.88
CA LYS A 56 -13.20 -1.57 12.71
C LYS A 56 -12.56 -1.40 14.08
N THR A 57 -11.45 -0.63 14.17
CA THR A 57 -10.69 -0.46 15.40
C THR A 57 -11.04 0.81 16.18
N GLY A 58 -11.66 1.78 15.52
CA GLY A 58 -11.87 3.12 16.08
C GLY A 58 -10.61 3.97 16.16
N LEU A 59 -9.48 3.51 15.62
CA LEU A 59 -8.22 4.23 15.61
C LEU A 59 -8.09 5.04 14.32
N ASN A 60 -7.59 6.28 14.43
CA ASN A 60 -7.42 7.17 13.29
C ASN A 60 -5.96 7.47 12.95
N ASP A 61 -5.03 6.77 13.59
CA ASP A 61 -3.60 6.89 13.34
C ASP A 61 -3.09 5.59 12.74
N VAL A 62 -2.43 5.70 11.58
CA VAL A 62 -1.93 4.54 10.82
C VAL A 62 -0.47 4.76 10.44
N ILE A 63 0.33 3.73 10.59
CA ILE A 63 1.73 3.73 10.16
C ILE A 63 1.89 2.71 9.04
N TYR A 64 2.45 3.16 7.94
CA TYR A 64 2.82 2.30 6.82
C TYR A 64 4.31 2.03 6.80
N ALA A 65 4.67 0.77 6.65
CA ALA A 65 6.05 0.32 6.49
C ALA A 65 6.10 -0.72 5.35
N GLY A 66 7.28 -0.97 4.81
CA GLY A 66 7.48 -1.92 3.73
C GLY A 66 7.81 -1.24 2.40
N GLY A 67 8.26 -2.05 1.42
CA GLY A 67 8.79 -1.54 0.15
C GLY A 67 7.78 -0.74 -0.67
N VAL A 68 6.54 -1.20 -0.75
CA VAL A 68 5.49 -0.52 -1.52
C VAL A 68 5.20 0.86 -0.93
N SER A 69 5.15 0.99 0.38
CA SER A 69 4.88 2.26 1.05
C SER A 69 6.03 3.28 0.93
N SER A 70 7.19 2.87 0.43
CA SER A 70 8.30 3.79 0.18
C SER A 70 8.14 4.57 -1.14
N SER A 71 7.18 4.23 -1.97
CA SER A 71 6.90 4.94 -3.23
C SER A 71 6.48 6.38 -2.97
N CYS A 72 7.15 7.33 -3.63
CA CYS A 72 6.78 8.75 -3.55
C CYS A 72 5.35 9.02 -4.01
N THR A 73 4.91 8.31 -5.05
CA THR A 73 3.55 8.45 -5.58
C THR A 73 2.51 8.05 -4.54
N ILE A 74 2.70 6.91 -3.88
CA ILE A 74 1.78 6.43 -2.85
C ILE A 74 1.78 7.36 -1.65
N ARG A 75 2.95 7.82 -1.20
CA ARG A 75 3.07 8.77 -0.08
C ARG A 75 2.37 10.09 -0.34
N MET A 76 2.29 10.51 -1.60
CA MET A 76 1.60 11.73 -1.98
C MET A 76 0.09 11.53 -2.10
N LEU A 77 -0.34 10.42 -2.70
CA LEU A 77 -1.75 10.17 -3.01
C LEU A 77 -2.54 9.61 -1.83
N LEU A 78 -1.93 8.72 -1.05
CA LEU A 78 -2.66 8.00 -0.01
C LEU A 78 -3.29 8.90 1.06
N PRO A 79 -2.58 9.91 1.61
CA PRO A 79 -3.20 10.83 2.57
C PRO A 79 -4.38 11.60 1.99
N ALA A 80 -4.35 11.95 0.71
CA ALA A 80 -5.45 12.65 0.04
C ALA A 80 -6.70 11.76 -0.11
N MET A 81 -6.51 10.44 -0.17
CA MET A 81 -7.60 9.47 -0.30
C MET A 81 -8.17 8.98 1.03
N THR A 82 -7.53 9.33 2.15
CA THR A 82 -7.90 8.85 3.50
C THR A 82 -8.19 10.02 4.42
N TYR A 83 -9.12 10.88 4.00
CA TYR A 83 -9.49 12.06 4.76
C TYR A 83 -9.95 11.70 6.19
N GLY A 84 -9.45 12.43 7.17
CA GLY A 84 -9.76 12.21 8.58
C GLY A 84 -8.90 11.16 9.28
N ILE A 85 -7.97 10.52 8.55
CA ILE A 85 -7.04 9.55 9.11
C ILE A 85 -5.63 10.12 9.02
N SER A 86 -4.89 10.07 10.13
CA SER A 86 -3.49 10.48 10.19
C SER A 86 -2.59 9.34 9.73
N ILE A 87 -1.85 9.56 8.64
CA ILE A 87 -0.98 8.53 8.06
C ILE A 87 0.47 8.96 8.22
N CYS A 88 1.27 8.07 8.80
CA CYS A 88 2.72 8.18 8.88
C CYS A 88 3.36 7.09 8.04
N PHE A 89 4.49 7.41 7.43
CA PHE A 89 5.28 6.44 6.67
C PHE A 89 6.62 6.22 7.36
N GLY A 90 7.07 4.97 7.39
CA GLY A 90 8.40 4.64 7.86
C GLY A 90 9.48 5.22 6.96
N GLU A 91 10.72 5.32 7.49
CA GLU A 91 11.86 5.77 6.70
C GLU A 91 12.06 4.84 5.49
N PRO A 92 12.17 5.38 4.25
CA PRO A 92 12.33 4.56 3.05
C PRO A 92 13.52 3.60 3.12
N SER A 93 14.60 4.02 3.75
CA SER A 93 15.81 3.19 3.92
C SER A 93 15.58 1.98 4.83
N LEU A 94 14.56 1.99 5.69
CA LEU A 94 14.23 0.91 6.63
C LEU A 94 12.96 0.15 6.24
N ALA A 95 12.31 0.54 5.14
CA ALA A 95 10.98 0.05 4.78
C ALA A 95 11.01 -1.19 3.87
N SER A 96 12.13 -1.49 3.19
CA SER A 96 12.16 -2.46 2.11
C SER A 96 11.82 -3.89 2.53
N ASP A 97 12.24 -4.32 3.72
CA ASP A 97 11.96 -5.67 4.20
C ASP A 97 11.61 -5.72 5.70
N ASN A 98 11.60 -4.57 6.34
CA ASN A 98 11.32 -4.44 7.78
C ASN A 98 12.25 -5.29 8.68
N ALA A 99 13.44 -5.64 8.20
CA ALA A 99 14.37 -6.47 8.96
C ALA A 99 14.84 -5.78 10.24
N VAL A 100 15.07 -4.47 10.19
CA VAL A 100 15.50 -3.67 11.36
C VAL A 100 14.41 -3.69 12.44
N GLY A 101 13.14 -3.47 12.05
CA GLY A 101 12.02 -3.51 13.00
C GLY A 101 11.88 -4.89 13.66
N THR A 102 11.98 -5.96 12.88
CA THR A 102 11.93 -7.33 13.37
C THR A 102 13.08 -7.61 14.35
N ALA A 103 14.30 -7.19 14.02
CA ALA A 103 15.47 -7.36 14.89
C ALA A 103 15.30 -6.62 16.23
N MET A 104 14.76 -5.39 16.19
CA MET A 104 14.50 -4.61 17.41
C MET A 104 13.47 -5.29 18.30
N LEU A 105 12.38 -5.81 17.74
CA LEU A 105 11.36 -6.54 18.48
C LEU A 105 11.93 -7.84 19.09
N GLY A 106 12.72 -8.58 18.32
CA GLY A 106 13.41 -9.77 18.80
C GLY A 106 14.36 -9.46 19.95
N GLY A 107 15.14 -8.38 19.84
CA GLY A 107 16.02 -7.92 20.92
C GLY A 107 15.25 -7.58 22.19
N ARG A 108 14.11 -6.90 22.10
CA ARG A 108 13.26 -6.59 23.25
C ARG A 108 12.78 -7.85 23.96
N ASN A 109 12.41 -8.88 23.23
CA ASN A 109 11.93 -10.13 23.79
C ASN A 109 13.04 -10.92 24.50
N ILE A 110 14.28 -10.84 24.02
CA ILE A 110 15.44 -11.50 24.60
C ILE A 110 15.89 -10.82 25.92
N TRP A 111 15.86 -9.48 25.93
CA TRP A 111 16.39 -8.68 27.05
C TRP A 111 15.36 -8.37 28.13
N LYS A 112 14.17 -8.90 28.04
CA LYS A 112 13.22 -8.90 29.12
C LYS A 112 13.60 -9.98 30.14
#